data_90ecdbd6d9d186baea0932bdea9cba04
#
_entry.id   90ecdbd6d9d186baea0932bdea9cba04
#
_cell.length_a   1.000
_cell.length_b   1.000
_cell.length_c   1.000
_cell.angle_alpha   90.00
_cell.angle_beta   90.00
_cell.angle_gamma   90.00
#
_symmetry.space_group_name_H-M   'P 1'
#
loop_
_entity.id
_entity.type
_entity.pdbx_description
1 polymer ?
#
loop_
_entity_poly.entity_id
_entity_poly.type
_entity_poly.pdbx_seq_one_letter_code
_entity_poly.pdbx_strand_id
1 'polypeptide(L)'
;MKTETLVGVSLLLAALLSVGAYRAGVGVSGTQQLQATRQSAGTPVSVSADGPSLFAANCAGCHGTQAQGGVGPKLAGLATGWTAPQFAHAVLDGQAPEGRTLAPMMPRFKTAGFDGQPPTGEQVAAILTFLKKL
;
A
#
# COMPACT_ATOMS: atom_id res chain seq x y z
N MET A 1 0.77 -20.46 -70.48
CA MET A 1 -0.09 -19.48 -69.82
C MET A 1 -0.87 -19.96 -68.60
N LYS A 2 -0.87 -21.24 -68.20
CA LYS A 2 -1.60 -21.74 -67.03
C LYS A 2 -0.76 -21.83 -65.74
N THR A 3 0.54 -21.90 -65.83
CA THR A 3 1.45 -22.05 -64.69
C THR A 3 1.75 -20.73 -64.00
N GLU A 4 1.85 -19.63 -64.76
CA GLU A 4 2.11 -18.28 -64.19
C GLU A 4 0.98 -17.78 -63.31
N THR A 5 -0.26 -18.05 -63.70
CA THR A 5 -1.45 -17.64 -62.90
C THR A 5 -1.58 -18.41 -61.59
N LEU A 6 -1.21 -19.69 -61.56
CA LEU A 6 -1.26 -20.51 -60.33
C LEU A 6 -0.21 -20.07 -59.29
N VAL A 7 0.98 -19.71 -59.75
CA VAL A 7 2.05 -19.22 -58.87
C VAL A 7 1.67 -17.88 -58.26
N GLY A 8 1.12 -16.96 -59.04
CA GLY A 8 0.66 -15.64 -58.54
C GLY A 8 -0.45 -15.74 -57.48
N VAL A 9 -1.42 -16.61 -57.69
CA VAL A 9 -2.50 -16.81 -56.72
C VAL A 9 -2.00 -17.44 -55.39
N SER A 10 -1.07 -18.40 -55.47
CA SER A 10 -0.48 -19.00 -54.28
C SER A 10 0.34 -18.00 -53.43
N LEU A 11 1.07 -17.13 -54.06
CA LEU A 11 1.85 -16.09 -53.35
C LEU A 11 0.93 -15.05 -52.68
N LEU A 12 -0.14 -14.66 -53.33
CA LEU A 12 -1.11 -13.75 -52.76
C LEU A 12 -1.87 -14.33 -51.55
N LEU A 13 -2.23 -15.61 -51.62
CA LEU A 13 -2.87 -16.31 -50.49
C LEU A 13 -1.94 -16.44 -49.27
N ALA A 14 -0.66 -16.74 -49.48
CA ALA A 14 0.33 -16.81 -48.41
C ALA A 14 0.56 -15.46 -47.75
N ALA A 15 0.58 -14.38 -48.50
CA ALA A 15 0.71 -13.01 -47.97
C ALA A 15 -0.50 -12.59 -47.11
N LEU A 16 -1.71 -12.95 -47.53
CA LEU A 16 -2.92 -12.63 -46.77
C LEU A 16 -3.04 -13.40 -45.44
N LEU A 17 -2.62 -14.67 -45.43
CA LEU A 17 -2.60 -15.48 -44.22
C LEU A 17 -1.55 -14.99 -43.19
N SER A 18 -0.39 -14.53 -43.65
CA SER A 18 0.66 -14.01 -42.76
C SER A 18 0.25 -12.68 -42.08
N VAL A 19 -0.44 -11.79 -42.78
CA VAL A 19 -0.94 -10.52 -42.24
C VAL A 19 -2.06 -10.77 -41.24
N GLY A 20 -2.93 -11.74 -41.47
CA GLY A 20 -4.01 -12.13 -40.54
C GLY A 20 -3.46 -12.67 -39.23
N ALA A 21 -2.44 -13.54 -39.26
CA ALA A 21 -1.80 -14.10 -38.09
C ALA A 21 -1.05 -13.02 -37.24
N TYR A 22 -0.40 -12.09 -37.93
CA TYR A 22 0.28 -10.97 -37.24
C TYR A 22 -0.69 -10.06 -36.50
N ARG A 23 -1.84 -9.75 -37.10
CA ARG A 23 -2.86 -8.92 -36.45
C ARG A 23 -3.52 -9.61 -35.24
N ALA A 24 -3.73 -10.92 -35.29
CA ALA A 24 -4.29 -11.67 -34.17
C ALA A 24 -3.27 -11.75 -32.98
N GLY A 25 -1.99 -11.92 -33.26
CA GLY A 25 -0.95 -11.98 -32.24
C GLY A 25 -0.75 -10.67 -31.47
N VAL A 26 -0.79 -9.53 -32.14
CA VAL A 26 -0.63 -8.22 -31.50
C VAL A 26 -1.85 -7.82 -30.67
N GLY A 27 -3.06 -8.23 -31.06
CA GLY A 27 -4.29 -7.93 -30.33
C GLY A 27 -4.40 -8.66 -29.00
N VAL A 28 -3.93 -9.93 -28.92
CA VAL A 28 -4.03 -10.74 -27.70
C VAL A 28 -3.06 -10.28 -26.61
N SER A 29 -1.84 -9.87 -26.99
CA SER A 29 -0.84 -9.38 -26.03
C SER A 29 -1.24 -8.04 -25.40
N GLY A 30 -1.83 -7.13 -26.16
CA GLY A 30 -2.25 -5.82 -25.65
C GLY A 30 -3.46 -5.87 -24.70
N THR A 31 -4.40 -6.77 -24.94
CA THR A 31 -5.60 -6.88 -24.08
C THR A 31 -5.30 -7.56 -22.73
N GLN A 32 -4.39 -8.55 -22.68
CA GLN A 32 -4.00 -9.15 -21.40
C GLN A 32 -3.20 -8.19 -20.53
N GLN A 33 -2.36 -7.35 -21.10
CA GLN A 33 -1.58 -6.38 -20.35
C GLN A 33 -2.44 -5.23 -19.82
N LEU A 34 -3.48 -4.81 -20.54
CA LEU A 34 -4.45 -3.83 -20.08
C LEU A 34 -5.40 -4.37 -19.01
N GLN A 35 -5.67 -5.67 -19.02
CA GLN A 35 -6.45 -6.32 -17.95
C GLN A 35 -5.63 -6.52 -16.69
N ALA A 36 -4.34 -6.83 -16.77
CA ALA A 36 -3.46 -6.93 -15.62
C ALA A 36 -3.32 -5.57 -14.88
N THR A 37 -3.17 -4.47 -15.63
CA THR A 37 -3.13 -3.11 -15.04
C THR A 37 -4.48 -2.64 -14.49
N ARG A 38 -5.60 -3.09 -15.06
CA ARG A 38 -6.93 -2.76 -14.52
C ARG A 38 -7.30 -3.55 -13.28
N GLN A 39 -6.81 -4.77 -13.13
CA GLN A 39 -7.00 -5.55 -11.89
C GLN A 39 -6.17 -5.01 -10.71
N SER A 40 -5.05 -4.32 -10.95
CA SER A 40 -4.31 -3.63 -9.89
C SER A 40 -4.98 -2.32 -9.43
N ALA A 41 -5.88 -1.73 -10.23
CA ALA A 41 -6.55 -0.48 -9.90
C ALA A 41 -7.90 -0.65 -9.16
N GLY A 42 -8.30 -1.87 -8.84
CA GLY A 42 -9.64 -2.17 -8.35
C GLY A 42 -9.73 -3.03 -7.09
N THR A 43 -8.61 -3.41 -6.49
CA THR A 43 -8.65 -3.91 -5.12
C THR A 43 -8.65 -2.68 -4.22
N PRO A 44 -9.70 -2.45 -3.38
CA PRO A 44 -9.50 -1.59 -2.25
C PRO A 44 -8.29 -2.19 -1.54
N VAL A 45 -7.21 -1.44 -1.44
CA VAL A 45 -6.14 -1.77 -0.50
C VAL A 45 -6.87 -1.74 0.82
N SER A 46 -7.31 -2.90 1.29
CA SER A 46 -7.61 -3.06 2.71
C SER A 46 -6.28 -2.71 3.34
N VAL A 47 -6.17 -1.47 3.82
CA VAL A 47 -5.06 -1.05 4.65
C VAL A 47 -5.21 -1.98 5.85
N SER A 48 -4.53 -3.12 5.77
CA SER A 48 -4.61 -4.12 6.83
C SER A 48 -4.20 -3.39 8.08
N ALA A 49 -5.05 -3.45 9.11
CA ALA A 49 -4.74 -2.88 10.41
C ALA A 49 -3.67 -3.75 11.09
N ASP A 50 -2.54 -3.96 10.38
CA ASP A 50 -1.37 -4.67 10.87
C ASP A 50 -0.52 -3.73 11.72
N GLY A 51 -0.62 -3.87 13.03
CA GLY A 51 0.06 -3.01 13.99
C GLY A 51 1.56 -2.90 13.78
N PRO A 52 2.31 -4.01 13.59
CA PRO A 52 3.73 -3.98 13.29
C PRO A 52 4.08 -3.15 12.07
N SER A 53 3.41 -3.37 10.94
CA SER A 53 3.67 -2.63 9.69
C SER A 53 3.33 -1.15 9.83
N LEU A 54 2.19 -0.82 10.45
CA LEU A 54 1.79 0.56 10.71
C LEU A 54 2.80 1.27 11.63
N PHE A 55 3.26 0.60 12.68
CA PHE A 55 4.30 1.13 13.57
C PHE A 55 5.62 1.35 12.84
N ALA A 56 6.06 0.38 12.04
CA ALA A 56 7.30 0.47 11.26
C ALA A 56 7.28 1.66 10.29
N ALA A 57 6.16 1.87 9.59
CA ALA A 57 6.03 2.94 8.61
C ALA A 57 5.94 4.34 9.23
N ASN A 58 5.24 4.48 10.38
CA ASN A 58 4.86 5.80 10.88
C ASN A 58 5.54 6.20 12.20
N CYS A 59 6.07 5.26 12.97
CA CYS A 59 6.54 5.49 14.34
C CYS A 59 8.00 5.10 14.57
N ALA A 60 8.46 4.02 13.92
CA ALA A 60 9.76 3.42 14.20
C ALA A 60 10.95 4.34 13.91
N GLY A 61 10.82 5.27 12.95
CA GLY A 61 11.87 6.24 12.63
C GLY A 61 12.32 7.10 13.82
N CYS A 62 11.39 7.41 14.73
CA CYS A 62 11.68 8.19 15.93
C CYS A 62 11.75 7.31 17.19
N HIS A 63 10.89 6.29 17.30
CA HIS A 63 10.74 5.49 18.51
C HIS A 63 11.55 4.18 18.50
N GLY A 64 12.29 3.92 17.40
CA GLY A 64 13.04 2.67 17.21
C GLY A 64 12.15 1.52 16.75
N THR A 65 12.71 0.57 16.00
CA THR A 65 11.98 -0.53 15.35
C THR A 65 11.29 -1.50 16.34
N GLN A 66 11.77 -1.53 17.57
CA GLN A 66 11.19 -2.29 18.69
C GLN A 66 10.66 -1.35 19.79
N ALA A 67 10.31 -0.13 19.42
CA ALA A 67 9.81 0.88 20.34
C ALA A 67 10.74 1.16 21.54
N GLN A 68 12.04 0.86 21.38
CA GLN A 68 13.06 1.03 22.43
C GLN A 68 13.44 2.49 22.67
N GLY A 69 12.97 3.41 21.82
CA GLY A 69 13.35 4.82 21.83
C GLY A 69 14.44 5.15 20.80
N GLY A 70 14.70 6.43 20.68
CA GLY A 70 15.66 7.04 19.76
C GLY A 70 15.58 8.55 19.90
N VAL A 71 15.18 9.23 18.81
CA VAL A 71 14.82 10.68 18.88
C VAL A 71 13.58 10.87 19.75
N GLY A 72 12.60 9.97 19.63
CA GLY A 72 11.43 9.88 20.50
C GLY A 72 11.69 8.97 21.71
N PRO A 73 10.84 9.08 22.74
CA PRO A 73 10.97 8.26 23.93
C PRO A 73 10.68 6.78 23.64
N LYS A 74 11.15 5.91 24.54
CA LYS A 74 10.79 4.50 24.55
C LYS A 74 9.27 4.36 24.74
N LEU A 75 8.64 3.52 23.90
CA LEU A 75 7.21 3.20 23.98
C LEU A 75 6.96 1.77 24.49
N ALA A 76 7.93 0.85 24.30
CA ALA A 76 7.85 -0.50 24.85
C ALA A 76 7.67 -0.44 26.37
N GLY A 77 6.60 -1.07 26.85
CA GLY A 77 6.20 -1.02 28.26
C GLY A 77 5.42 0.24 28.68
N LEU A 78 5.64 1.40 28.04
CA LEU A 78 4.92 2.64 28.39
C LEU A 78 3.42 2.53 28.08
N ALA A 79 3.09 1.96 26.91
CA ALA A 79 1.71 1.87 26.46
C ALA A 79 0.89 0.75 27.12
N THR A 80 1.48 -0.07 27.96
CA THR A 80 0.79 -1.20 28.62
C THR A 80 -0.34 -0.75 29.53
N GLY A 81 -0.16 0.37 30.23
CA GLY A 81 -1.17 0.96 31.13
C GLY A 81 -2.18 1.88 30.43
N TRP A 82 -2.04 2.12 29.12
CA TRP A 82 -2.92 3.06 28.41
C TRP A 82 -4.15 2.37 27.85
N THR A 83 -5.28 3.03 27.97
CA THR A 83 -6.51 2.64 27.28
C THR A 83 -6.45 3.02 25.81
N ALA A 84 -7.27 2.39 24.96
CA ALA A 84 -7.34 2.72 23.55
C ALA A 84 -7.68 4.19 23.27
N PRO A 85 -8.66 4.82 23.98
CA PRO A 85 -8.90 6.25 23.83
C PRO A 85 -7.72 7.13 24.23
N GLN A 86 -7.02 6.83 25.31
CA GLN A 86 -5.84 7.58 25.73
C GLN A 86 -4.72 7.54 24.68
N PHE A 87 -4.48 6.35 24.13
CA PHE A 87 -3.48 6.18 23.06
C PHE A 87 -3.91 6.93 21.78
N ALA A 88 -5.18 6.86 21.41
CA ALA A 88 -5.73 7.59 20.28
C ALA A 88 -5.53 9.10 20.44
N HIS A 89 -5.87 9.69 21.59
CA HIS A 89 -5.64 11.10 21.86
C HIS A 89 -4.16 11.49 21.80
N ALA A 90 -3.27 10.62 22.28
CA ALA A 90 -1.85 10.87 22.20
C ALA A 90 -1.35 10.89 20.75
N VAL A 91 -1.75 9.93 19.93
CA VAL A 91 -1.31 9.80 18.54
C VAL A 91 -1.97 10.84 17.64
N LEU A 92 -3.29 11.03 17.79
CA LEU A 92 -4.05 11.90 16.89
C LEU A 92 -3.91 13.38 17.23
N ASP A 93 -4.04 13.72 18.50
CA ASP A 93 -4.12 15.10 18.97
C ASP A 93 -2.88 15.57 19.75
N GLY A 94 -1.97 14.63 20.08
CA GLY A 94 -0.78 14.91 20.88
C GLY A 94 -1.05 15.15 22.36
N GLN A 95 -2.14 14.60 22.87
CA GLN A 95 -2.54 14.71 24.28
C GLN A 95 -2.36 13.36 24.97
N ALA A 96 -1.29 13.21 25.72
CA ALA A 96 -1.04 12.02 26.53
C ALA A 96 -1.92 12.04 27.81
N PRO A 97 -2.05 10.90 28.49
CA PRO A 97 -2.73 10.84 29.78
C PRO A 97 -2.24 11.91 30.75
N GLU A 98 -3.09 12.25 31.73
CA GLU A 98 -2.81 13.27 32.76
C GLU A 98 -2.68 14.70 32.21
N GLY A 99 -3.26 14.96 31.02
CA GLY A 99 -3.26 16.29 30.40
C GLY A 99 -1.89 16.73 29.84
N ARG A 100 -0.94 15.82 29.70
CA ARG A 100 0.39 16.12 29.20
C ARG A 100 0.38 16.27 27.68
N THR A 101 0.76 17.43 27.17
CA THR A 101 0.94 17.69 25.75
C THR A 101 2.27 17.09 25.27
N LEU A 102 2.24 16.31 24.18
CA LEU A 102 3.44 15.76 23.57
C LEU A 102 4.26 16.85 22.86
N ALA A 103 5.56 16.60 22.75
CA ALA A 103 6.48 17.51 22.07
C ALA A 103 6.03 17.81 20.64
N PRO A 104 6.27 19.02 20.10
CA PRO A 104 5.89 19.39 18.73
C PRO A 104 6.50 18.50 17.65
N MET A 105 7.64 17.86 17.91
CA MET A 105 8.28 16.92 16.99
C MET A 105 7.46 15.63 16.76
N MET A 106 6.62 15.23 17.72
CA MET A 106 5.68 14.13 17.52
C MET A 106 4.55 14.62 16.62
N PRO A 107 4.39 14.05 15.41
CA PRO A 107 3.31 14.46 14.50
C PRO A 107 1.94 14.30 15.14
N ARG A 108 1.02 15.17 14.78
CA ARG A 108 -0.40 15.01 15.09
C ARG A 108 -1.03 14.25 13.94
N PHE A 109 -1.18 12.93 14.10
CA PHE A 109 -1.60 12.07 13.00
C PHE A 109 -3.03 12.31 12.52
N LYS A 110 -3.82 13.04 13.28
CA LYS A 110 -5.11 13.55 12.81
C LYS A 110 -4.97 14.42 11.56
N THR A 111 -3.88 15.19 11.47
CA THR A 111 -3.57 16.06 10.32
C THR A 111 -2.46 15.52 9.44
N ALA A 112 -1.45 14.90 10.00
CA ALA A 112 -0.34 14.32 9.24
C ALA A 112 -0.76 13.04 8.48
N GLY A 113 -1.66 12.25 9.06
CA GLY A 113 -2.12 11.00 8.50
C GLY A 113 -1.12 9.85 8.65
N PHE A 114 -1.56 8.63 8.32
CA PHE A 114 -0.70 7.50 8.00
C PHE A 114 -0.60 7.42 6.48
N ASP A 115 0.61 7.56 5.93
CA ASP A 115 0.84 7.68 4.48
C ASP A 115 -0.03 8.79 3.83
N GLY A 116 -0.22 9.92 4.55
CA GLY A 116 -1.00 11.05 4.08
C GLY A 116 -2.52 10.86 4.12
N GLN A 117 -3.03 9.77 4.70
CA GLN A 117 -4.46 9.53 4.88
C GLN A 117 -4.85 9.58 6.36
N PRO A 118 -6.01 10.12 6.72
CA PRO A 118 -6.48 10.12 8.11
C PRO A 118 -6.50 8.69 8.68
N PRO A 119 -5.89 8.46 9.85
CA PRO A 119 -5.88 7.12 10.45
C PRO A 119 -7.28 6.69 10.88
N THR A 120 -7.59 5.41 10.70
CA THR A 120 -8.79 4.81 11.25
C THR A 120 -8.57 4.42 12.72
N GLY A 121 -9.67 4.32 13.48
CA GLY A 121 -9.61 3.83 14.86
C GLY A 121 -9.00 2.42 14.98
N GLU A 122 -9.26 1.56 13.99
CA GLU A 122 -8.69 0.21 13.92
C GLU A 122 -7.18 0.22 13.75
N GLN A 123 -6.66 1.08 12.89
CA GLN A 123 -5.22 1.24 12.70
C GLN A 123 -4.51 1.69 13.98
N VAL A 124 -5.08 2.68 14.66
CA VAL A 124 -4.53 3.18 15.93
C VAL A 124 -4.59 2.09 17.02
N ALA A 125 -5.69 1.35 17.11
CA ALA A 125 -5.85 0.25 18.06
C ALA A 125 -4.89 -0.92 17.77
N ALA A 126 -4.62 -1.21 16.49
CA ALA A 126 -3.67 -2.24 16.08
C ALA A 126 -2.23 -1.89 16.51
N ILE A 127 -1.81 -0.63 16.36
CA ILE A 127 -0.51 -0.16 16.87
C ILE A 127 -0.43 -0.32 18.40
N LEU A 128 -1.46 0.07 19.14
CA LEU A 128 -1.48 -0.10 20.59
C LEU A 128 -1.37 -1.59 20.97
N THR A 129 -2.09 -2.45 20.27
CA THR A 129 -2.04 -3.91 20.48
C THR A 129 -0.63 -4.47 20.25
N PHE A 130 0.05 -3.97 19.22
CA PHE A 130 1.45 -4.33 18.97
C PHE A 130 2.37 -3.86 20.09
N LEU A 131 2.28 -2.58 20.49
CA LEU A 131 3.11 -2.01 21.55
C LEU A 131 2.94 -2.70 22.91
N LYS A 132 1.74 -3.23 23.20
CA LYS A 132 1.47 -3.99 24.43
C LYS A 132 2.13 -5.35 24.47
N LYS A 133 2.65 -5.84 23.35
CA LYS A 133 3.35 -7.13 23.25
C LYS A 133 4.87 -6.97 23.36
N LEU A 134 5.39 -5.74 23.34
CA LEU A 134 6.78 -5.40 23.51
C LEU A 134 7.11 -5.07 24.96
#